data_d9eb6a3ac2d787793c92a26f93daf5db
#
_entry.id   d9eb6a3ac2d787793c92a26f93daf5db
#
_cell.length_a   1.000
_cell.length_b   1.000
_cell.length_c   1.000
_cell.angle_alpha   90.00
_cell.angle_beta   90.00
_cell.angle_gamma   90.00
#
_symmetry.space_group_name_H-M   'P 1'
#
loop_
_entity.id
_entity.type
_entity.pdbx_description
1 polymer ?
#
loop_
_entity_poly.entity_id
_entity_poly.type
_entity_poly.pdbx_seq_one_letter_code
_entity_poly.pdbx_strand_id
1 'polypeptide(L)'
;MWLAPTPAVNSFWVVESMSELLETTRDFIIERQENLAREIVERHWQLRPGLEPLYGKQGRARCLEDARYHLRYLCEAVGAREPALFVHYVTWAKTMLLARNIPVEDLVANLEVMLDVLGKELPTSMQIPAMDYVKSAIGSLMLANDNSSFLDPGQPLAELAHQYLSALLCYNRHSASTLILRAVENQVSIKEIYCRVFEPCQYEIGRLWQLNVVSVAQEHYCTASTQLIMSQLYPYIFRADRIFRGTIVAACVSGELHEIGARMLCDLLEMEGWNTIYLGANVPTAGIVDVLRDNHSDILAVSASMTFHIPAVREVIAAVRLASPATRILVGGYAFKIAPSLWRDVGADYWTKDASDAISLIDGLDD
;
A
#
# COMPACT_ATOMS: atom_id res chain seq x y z
N MET A 1 -38.56 48.08 1.34
CA MET A 1 -37.36 47.80 0.53
C MET A 1 -36.87 46.42 0.92
N TRP A 2 -37.31 45.39 0.17
CA TRP A 2 -37.03 43.96 0.46
C TRP A 2 -35.72 43.60 -0.26
N LEU A 3 -34.70 43.21 0.48
CA LEU A 3 -33.50 42.60 -0.06
C LEU A 3 -33.81 41.14 -0.36
N ALA A 4 -33.70 40.76 -1.62
CA ALA A 4 -33.80 39.39 -2.07
C ALA A 4 -32.56 38.61 -1.59
N PRO A 5 -32.71 37.32 -1.20
CA PRO A 5 -31.56 36.48 -0.84
C PRO A 5 -30.74 36.15 -2.09
N THR A 6 -29.41 36.33 -2.00
CA THR A 6 -28.46 35.86 -3.00
C THR A 6 -28.61 34.35 -3.18
N PRO A 7 -28.62 33.82 -4.41
CA PRO A 7 -28.70 32.38 -4.60
C PRO A 7 -27.41 31.72 -4.10
N ALA A 8 -27.56 30.73 -3.23
CA ALA A 8 -26.49 29.82 -2.86
C ALA A 8 -25.98 29.16 -4.12
N VAL A 9 -24.75 29.48 -4.52
CA VAL A 9 -24.02 28.77 -5.58
C VAL A 9 -23.95 27.31 -5.16
N ASN A 10 -24.56 26.42 -5.96
CA ASN A 10 -24.69 25.01 -5.67
C ASN A 10 -23.30 24.38 -5.51
N SER A 11 -22.90 24.15 -4.27
CA SER A 11 -21.62 23.50 -3.91
C SER A 11 -21.45 22.11 -4.58
N PHE A 12 -22.55 21.47 -4.94
CA PHE A 12 -22.58 20.17 -5.61
C PHE A 12 -21.94 20.20 -7.01
N TRP A 13 -22.28 21.19 -7.84
CA TRP A 13 -21.72 21.35 -9.20
C TRP A 13 -20.23 21.68 -9.21
N VAL A 14 -19.74 22.38 -8.21
CA VAL A 14 -18.31 22.72 -8.08
C VAL A 14 -17.50 21.49 -7.70
N VAL A 15 -18.02 20.62 -6.85
CA VAL A 15 -17.35 19.39 -6.42
C VAL A 15 -17.31 18.36 -7.56
N GLU A 16 -18.37 18.22 -8.34
CA GLU A 16 -18.44 17.30 -9.48
C GLU A 16 -17.48 17.72 -10.60
N SER A 17 -17.41 19.02 -10.92
CA SER A 17 -16.47 19.56 -11.92
C SER A 17 -15.00 19.44 -11.48
N MET A 18 -14.70 19.55 -10.18
CA MET A 18 -13.36 19.38 -9.65
C MET A 18 -12.92 17.91 -9.69
N SER A 19 -13.84 16.99 -9.39
CA SER A 19 -13.60 15.55 -9.50
C SER A 19 -13.21 15.13 -10.92
N GLU A 20 -13.98 15.56 -11.89
CA GLU A 20 -13.74 15.30 -13.33
C GLU A 20 -12.41 15.90 -13.80
N LEU A 21 -12.07 17.10 -13.33
CA LEU A 21 -10.79 17.74 -13.63
C LEU A 21 -9.60 16.93 -13.10
N LEU A 22 -9.68 16.42 -11.87
CA LEU A 22 -8.60 15.62 -11.27
C LEU A 22 -8.41 14.28 -11.99
N GLU A 23 -9.50 13.60 -12.36
CA GLU A 23 -9.45 12.38 -13.16
C GLU A 23 -8.84 12.65 -14.56
N THR A 24 -9.28 13.70 -15.24
CA THR A 24 -8.72 14.11 -16.53
C THR A 24 -7.24 14.49 -16.41
N THR A 25 -6.85 15.15 -15.30
CA THR A 25 -5.44 15.48 -15.02
C THR A 25 -4.60 14.23 -14.85
N ARG A 26 -5.07 13.25 -14.08
CA ARG A 26 -4.44 11.95 -13.90
C ARG A 26 -4.20 11.26 -15.25
N ASP A 27 -5.27 11.13 -16.04
CA ASP A 27 -5.24 10.42 -17.32
C ASP A 27 -4.28 11.10 -18.30
N PHE A 28 -4.27 12.43 -18.36
CA PHE A 28 -3.34 13.20 -19.17
C PHE A 28 -1.88 12.94 -18.80
N ILE A 29 -1.57 12.87 -17.50
CA ILE A 29 -0.19 12.58 -17.02
C ILE A 29 0.17 11.13 -17.34
N ILE A 30 -0.73 10.16 -17.15
CA ILE A 30 -0.50 8.74 -17.45
C ILE A 30 -0.18 8.54 -18.93
N GLU A 31 -0.98 9.11 -19.84
CA GLU A 31 -0.75 8.99 -21.28
C GLU A 31 0.61 9.54 -21.73
N ARG A 32 1.14 10.54 -21.04
CA ARG A 32 2.41 11.20 -21.35
C ARG A 32 3.55 10.84 -20.41
N GLN A 33 3.35 9.91 -19.51
CA GLN A 33 4.28 9.59 -18.42
C GLN A 33 5.73 9.39 -18.91
N GLU A 34 5.91 8.66 -19.99
CA GLU A 34 7.26 8.36 -20.52
C GLU A 34 7.95 9.62 -21.07
N ASN A 35 7.21 10.50 -21.76
CA ASN A 35 7.73 11.75 -22.30
C ASN A 35 8.05 12.74 -21.18
N LEU A 36 7.13 12.89 -20.20
CA LEU A 36 7.34 13.74 -19.03
C LEU A 36 8.54 13.28 -18.20
N ALA A 37 8.69 11.97 -17.97
CA ALA A 37 9.83 11.43 -17.23
C ALA A 37 11.16 11.71 -17.92
N ARG A 38 11.24 11.57 -19.26
CA ARG A 38 12.44 11.91 -20.03
C ARG A 38 12.76 13.39 -19.98
N GLU A 39 11.76 14.25 -20.12
CA GLU A 39 11.94 15.70 -20.03
C GLU A 39 12.45 16.12 -18.64
N ILE A 40 11.87 15.56 -17.57
CA ILE A 40 12.31 15.80 -16.19
C ILE A 40 13.80 15.45 -16.03
N VAL A 41 14.21 14.27 -16.48
CA VAL A 41 15.60 13.81 -16.37
C VAL A 41 16.52 14.68 -17.21
N GLU A 42 16.17 14.95 -18.46
CA GLU A 42 16.99 15.77 -19.36
C GLU A 42 17.27 17.14 -18.75
N ARG A 43 16.22 17.83 -18.28
CA ARG A 43 16.36 19.15 -17.64
C ARG A 43 17.11 19.09 -16.33
N HIS A 44 16.85 18.08 -15.49
CA HIS A 44 17.55 17.93 -14.22
C HIS A 44 19.06 17.78 -14.43
N TRP A 45 19.48 16.98 -15.42
CA TRP A 45 20.89 16.78 -15.73
C TRP A 45 21.52 17.99 -16.43
N GLN A 46 20.78 18.73 -17.23
CA GLN A 46 21.25 20.01 -17.81
C GLN A 46 21.48 21.08 -16.73
N LEU A 47 20.58 21.18 -15.76
CA LEU A 47 20.70 22.16 -14.67
C LEU A 47 21.78 21.79 -13.63
N ARG A 48 22.12 20.51 -13.54
CA ARG A 48 23.11 19.97 -12.59
C ARG A 48 24.19 19.12 -13.28
N PRO A 49 25.09 19.75 -14.07
CA PRO A 49 26.10 19.02 -14.82
C PRO A 49 27.09 18.20 -13.95
N GLY A 50 27.16 18.48 -12.65
CA GLY A 50 27.92 17.71 -11.68
C GLY A 50 27.39 16.30 -11.40
N LEU A 51 26.16 15.96 -11.83
CA LEU A 51 25.59 14.61 -11.67
C LEU A 51 26.26 13.58 -12.59
N GLU A 52 26.67 13.99 -13.80
CA GLU A 52 27.31 13.08 -14.76
C GLU A 52 28.61 12.46 -14.22
N PRO A 53 29.59 13.23 -13.66
CA PRO A 53 30.80 12.63 -13.09
C PRO A 53 30.54 11.85 -11.80
N LEU A 54 29.46 12.14 -11.06
CA LEU A 54 29.13 11.43 -9.82
C LEU A 54 28.42 10.09 -10.07
N TYR A 55 27.44 10.06 -10.96
CA TYR A 55 26.52 8.94 -11.11
C TYR A 55 26.57 8.26 -12.47
N GLY A 56 27.11 8.94 -13.49
CA GLY A 56 27.29 8.43 -14.84
C GLY A 56 25.99 7.95 -15.52
N LYS A 57 26.15 7.17 -16.59
CA LYS A 57 25.00 6.65 -17.37
C LYS A 57 24.05 5.79 -16.54
N GLN A 58 24.56 5.04 -15.57
CA GLN A 58 23.73 4.17 -14.72
C GLN A 58 22.87 5.01 -13.76
N GLY A 59 23.42 6.08 -13.18
CA GLY A 59 22.65 7.01 -12.36
C GLY A 59 21.56 7.72 -13.16
N ARG A 60 21.85 8.11 -14.42
CA ARG A 60 20.85 8.70 -15.30
C ARG A 60 19.71 7.74 -15.62
N ALA A 61 19.99 6.46 -15.84
CA ALA A 61 18.96 5.44 -16.05
C ALA A 61 18.08 5.26 -14.81
N ARG A 62 18.67 5.22 -13.60
CA ARG A 62 17.93 5.16 -12.34
C ARG A 62 17.09 6.42 -12.11
N CYS A 63 17.63 7.60 -12.39
CA CYS A 63 16.87 8.85 -12.31
C CYS A 63 15.64 8.84 -13.23
N LEU A 64 15.71 8.18 -14.39
CA LEU A 64 14.54 7.99 -15.27
C LEU A 64 13.51 7.04 -14.67
N GLU A 65 13.96 5.97 -14.02
CA GLU A 65 13.07 5.09 -13.25
C GLU A 65 12.37 5.85 -12.10
N ASP A 66 13.12 6.62 -11.34
CA ASP A 66 12.61 7.44 -10.24
C ASP A 66 11.58 8.46 -10.74
N ALA A 67 11.85 9.16 -11.86
CA ALA A 67 10.91 10.09 -12.47
C ALA A 67 9.60 9.42 -12.91
N ARG A 68 9.65 8.19 -13.42
CA ARG A 68 8.45 7.38 -13.71
C ARG A 68 7.66 7.07 -12.45
N TYR A 69 8.34 6.68 -11.37
CA TYR A 69 7.69 6.44 -10.07
C TYR A 69 7.08 7.73 -9.52
N HIS A 70 7.79 8.85 -9.53
CA HIS A 70 7.25 10.14 -9.07
C HIS A 70 5.95 10.49 -9.80
N LEU A 71 5.93 10.38 -11.13
CA LEU A 71 4.74 10.65 -11.92
C LEU A 71 3.61 9.66 -11.61
N ARG A 72 3.92 8.35 -11.46
CA ARG A 72 2.92 7.33 -11.15
C ARG A 72 2.27 7.57 -9.79
N TYR A 73 3.07 7.83 -8.75
CA TYR A 73 2.53 8.13 -7.42
C TYR A 73 1.76 9.45 -7.38
N LEU A 74 2.19 10.47 -8.15
CA LEU A 74 1.44 11.71 -8.31
C LEU A 74 0.06 11.45 -8.95
N CYS A 75 0.03 10.68 -10.03
CA CYS A 75 -1.23 10.31 -10.70
C CYS A 75 -2.23 9.67 -9.76
N GLU A 76 -1.76 8.73 -8.93
CA GLU A 76 -2.63 8.04 -7.97
C GLU A 76 -3.13 8.98 -6.87
N ALA A 77 -2.27 9.84 -6.35
CA ALA A 77 -2.66 10.85 -5.36
C ALA A 77 -3.68 11.82 -5.92
N VAL A 78 -3.49 12.30 -7.16
CA VAL A 78 -4.42 13.20 -7.86
C VAL A 78 -5.75 12.49 -8.13
N GLY A 79 -5.73 11.28 -8.66
CA GLY A 79 -6.93 10.49 -8.94
C GLY A 79 -7.70 10.06 -7.68
N ALA A 80 -7.00 9.84 -6.58
CA ALA A 80 -7.58 9.57 -5.26
C ALA A 80 -8.03 10.84 -4.53
N ARG A 81 -7.69 12.03 -5.03
CA ARG A 81 -7.94 13.33 -4.38
C ARG A 81 -7.29 13.45 -3.00
N GLU A 82 -6.18 12.75 -2.80
CA GLU A 82 -5.55 12.60 -1.49
C GLU A 82 -4.06 12.97 -1.56
N PRO A 83 -3.70 14.25 -1.30
CA PRO A 83 -2.30 14.71 -1.34
C PRO A 83 -1.37 13.94 -0.41
N ALA A 84 -1.91 13.41 0.71
CA ALA A 84 -1.15 12.65 1.69
C ALA A 84 -0.47 11.41 1.07
N LEU A 85 -1.04 10.81 0.03
CA LEU A 85 -0.43 9.67 -0.67
C LEU A 85 0.89 10.05 -1.34
N PHE A 86 0.94 11.21 -2.00
CA PHE A 86 2.17 11.67 -2.65
C PHE A 86 3.19 12.18 -1.64
N VAL A 87 2.76 12.90 -0.60
CA VAL A 87 3.61 13.33 0.52
C VAL A 87 4.26 12.13 1.20
N HIS A 88 3.48 11.09 1.49
CA HIS A 88 3.99 9.84 2.08
C HIS A 88 5.05 9.19 1.19
N TYR A 89 4.78 9.05 -0.11
CA TYR A 89 5.71 8.48 -1.07
C TYR A 89 7.03 9.26 -1.12
N VAL A 90 6.97 10.59 -1.24
CA VAL A 90 8.17 11.44 -1.33
C VAL A 90 8.99 11.39 -0.03
N THR A 91 8.32 11.34 1.13
CA THR A 91 8.98 11.17 2.43
C THR A 91 9.67 9.80 2.54
N TRP A 92 9.01 8.75 2.05
CA TRP A 92 9.58 7.40 1.96
C TRP A 92 10.80 7.38 1.02
N ALA A 93 10.70 8.02 -0.16
CA ALA A 93 11.78 8.12 -1.14
C ALA A 93 13.00 8.88 -0.57
N LYS A 94 12.77 9.99 0.18
CA LYS A 94 13.83 10.70 0.91
C LYS A 94 14.64 9.77 1.81
N THR A 95 13.96 8.98 2.66
CA THR A 95 14.64 8.04 3.57
C THR A 95 15.47 7.02 2.80
N MET A 96 14.89 6.46 1.72
CA MET A 96 15.55 5.49 0.87
C MET A 96 16.80 6.07 0.18
N LEU A 97 16.72 7.29 -0.34
CA LEU A 97 17.82 7.95 -1.05
C LEU A 97 18.94 8.34 -0.08
N LEU A 98 18.62 8.91 1.07
CA LEU A 98 19.59 9.24 2.13
C LEU A 98 20.38 8.00 2.59
N ALA A 99 19.72 6.87 2.75
CA ALA A 99 20.36 5.61 3.12
C ALA A 99 21.32 5.07 2.02
N ARG A 100 21.23 5.61 0.81
CA ARG A 100 22.10 5.31 -0.34
C ARG A 100 23.08 6.44 -0.67
N ASN A 101 23.28 7.37 0.28
CA ASN A 101 24.15 8.53 0.17
C ASN A 101 23.77 9.50 -0.97
N ILE A 102 22.50 9.57 -1.32
CA ILE A 102 21.96 10.57 -2.22
C ILE A 102 21.38 11.71 -1.39
N PRO A 103 21.89 12.93 -1.52
CA PRO A 103 21.43 14.08 -0.73
C PRO A 103 19.96 14.43 -0.97
N VAL A 104 19.26 14.91 0.04
CA VAL A 104 17.86 15.34 -0.08
C VAL A 104 17.70 16.50 -1.08
N GLU A 105 18.73 17.31 -1.23
CA GLU A 105 18.80 18.43 -2.18
C GLU A 105 18.70 17.95 -3.64
N ASP A 106 19.14 16.72 -3.94
CA ASP A 106 19.02 16.14 -5.27
C ASP A 106 17.55 15.74 -5.54
N LEU A 107 16.85 15.19 -4.54
CA LEU A 107 15.41 14.90 -4.63
C LEU A 107 14.59 16.19 -4.76
N VAL A 108 14.89 17.22 -3.94
CA VAL A 108 14.21 18.52 -4.02
C VAL A 108 14.37 19.11 -5.42
N ALA A 109 15.61 19.19 -5.93
CA ALA A 109 15.87 19.73 -7.26
C ALA A 109 15.17 18.92 -8.38
N ASN A 110 15.06 17.59 -8.25
CA ASN A 110 14.33 16.77 -9.20
C ASN A 110 12.83 17.08 -9.19
N LEU A 111 12.22 17.24 -8.00
CA LEU A 111 10.81 17.60 -7.86
C LEU A 111 10.52 19.04 -8.32
N GLU A 112 11.46 19.98 -8.12
CA GLU A 112 11.35 21.35 -8.67
C GLU A 112 11.38 21.33 -10.20
N VAL A 113 12.25 20.52 -10.81
CA VAL A 113 12.25 20.32 -12.27
C VAL A 113 10.95 19.67 -12.74
N MET A 114 10.41 18.73 -11.96
CA MET A 114 9.11 18.13 -12.24
C MET A 114 7.99 19.20 -12.24
N LEU A 115 7.99 20.14 -11.28
CA LEU A 115 7.05 21.29 -11.27
C LEU A 115 7.16 22.12 -12.55
N ASP A 116 8.39 22.44 -12.97
CA ASP A 116 8.66 23.21 -14.19
C ASP A 116 8.14 22.50 -15.45
N VAL A 117 8.34 21.19 -15.55
CA VAL A 117 7.88 20.38 -16.69
C VAL A 117 6.36 20.30 -16.68
N LEU A 118 5.74 19.97 -15.54
CA LEU A 118 4.29 19.94 -15.42
C LEU A 118 3.64 21.29 -15.75
N GLY A 119 4.25 22.41 -15.31
CA GLY A 119 3.77 23.76 -15.60
C GLY A 119 3.85 24.15 -17.07
N LYS A 120 4.66 23.46 -17.90
CA LYS A 120 4.76 23.72 -19.35
C LYS A 120 3.92 22.76 -20.18
N GLU A 121 3.91 21.49 -19.79
CA GLU A 121 3.32 20.42 -20.58
C GLU A 121 1.82 20.21 -20.30
N LEU A 122 1.35 20.58 -19.09
CA LEU A 122 -0.06 20.42 -18.75
C LEU A 122 -0.89 21.63 -19.24
N PRO A 123 -2.13 21.41 -19.70
CA PRO A 123 -3.12 22.46 -19.90
C PRO A 123 -3.30 23.32 -18.62
N THR A 124 -3.53 24.62 -18.78
CA THR A 124 -3.58 25.56 -17.65
C THR A 124 -4.55 25.16 -16.54
N SER A 125 -5.69 24.56 -16.87
CA SER A 125 -6.67 24.07 -15.89
C SER A 125 -6.15 22.91 -15.04
N MET A 126 -5.23 22.09 -15.56
CA MET A 126 -4.68 20.91 -14.92
C MET A 126 -3.40 21.20 -14.10
N GLN A 127 -2.76 22.35 -14.34
CA GLN A 127 -1.48 22.69 -13.69
C GLN A 127 -1.64 22.82 -12.18
N ILE A 128 -2.59 23.62 -11.72
CA ILE A 128 -2.76 23.90 -10.28
C ILE A 128 -2.98 22.62 -9.49
N PRO A 129 -3.94 21.74 -9.81
CA PRO A 129 -4.15 20.51 -9.06
C PRO A 129 -2.88 19.66 -8.95
N ALA A 130 -2.21 19.39 -10.07
CA ALA A 130 -1.02 18.54 -10.09
C ALA A 130 0.16 19.17 -9.33
N MET A 131 0.42 20.46 -9.58
CA MET A 131 1.57 21.18 -8.99
C MET A 131 1.43 21.36 -7.48
N ASP A 132 0.21 21.55 -6.95
CA ASP A 132 0.02 21.76 -5.51
C ASP A 132 0.33 20.49 -4.71
N TYR A 133 0.10 19.31 -5.26
CA TYR A 133 0.52 18.04 -4.66
C TYR A 133 2.04 17.93 -4.59
N VAL A 134 2.74 18.31 -5.66
CA VAL A 134 4.22 18.28 -5.67
C VAL A 134 4.80 19.32 -4.72
N LYS A 135 4.25 20.56 -4.67
CA LYS A 135 4.68 21.61 -3.73
C LYS A 135 4.48 21.18 -2.28
N SER A 136 3.35 20.56 -1.97
CA SER A 136 3.06 20.03 -0.63
C SER A 136 4.09 18.97 -0.22
N ALA A 137 4.46 18.08 -1.14
CA ALA A 137 5.46 17.06 -0.91
C ALA A 137 6.86 17.65 -0.71
N ILE A 138 7.28 18.64 -1.51
CA ILE A 138 8.56 19.36 -1.32
C ILE A 138 8.59 20.01 0.06
N GLY A 139 7.49 20.67 0.48
CA GLY A 139 7.39 21.28 1.80
C GLY A 139 7.58 20.27 2.95
N SER A 140 7.13 19.04 2.77
CA SER A 140 7.28 17.97 3.77
C SER A 140 8.71 17.44 3.92
N LEU A 141 9.55 17.59 2.89
CA LEU A 141 10.92 17.07 2.90
C LEU A 141 11.81 17.72 3.95
N MET A 142 11.47 18.92 4.40
CA MET A 142 12.20 19.65 5.46
C MET A 142 11.85 19.15 6.86
N LEU A 143 10.80 18.34 7.02
CA LEU A 143 10.42 17.76 8.30
C LEU A 143 11.31 16.56 8.62
N ALA A 144 11.50 16.30 9.93
CA ALA A 144 12.19 15.10 10.38
C ALA A 144 11.36 13.85 10.03
N ASN A 145 12.02 12.80 9.54
CA ASN A 145 11.37 11.52 9.32
C ASN A 145 11.33 10.75 10.64
N ASP A 146 10.20 10.13 10.91
CA ASP A 146 10.11 9.08 11.93
C ASP A 146 10.67 7.78 11.34
N ASN A 147 11.87 7.42 11.80
CA ASN A 147 12.55 6.17 11.43
C ASN A 147 12.58 5.19 12.59
N SER A 148 11.64 5.31 13.55
CA SER A 148 11.55 4.39 14.68
C SER A 148 11.33 2.94 14.23
N SER A 149 11.81 2.00 15.04
CA SER A 149 11.58 0.56 14.81
C SER A 149 10.12 0.20 15.01
N PHE A 150 9.61 -0.73 14.23
CA PHE A 150 8.30 -1.34 14.43
C PHE A 150 8.29 -2.37 15.58
N LEU A 151 9.46 -2.74 16.11
CA LEU A 151 9.59 -3.61 17.27
C LEU A 151 9.71 -2.76 18.52
N ASP A 152 8.59 -2.53 19.21
CA ASP A 152 8.53 -1.79 20.47
C ASP A 152 8.84 -2.76 21.64
N PRO A 153 9.93 -2.53 22.42
CA PRO A 153 10.29 -3.38 23.55
C PRO A 153 9.22 -3.47 24.64
N GLY A 154 8.30 -2.51 24.71
CA GLY A 154 7.20 -2.47 25.67
C GLY A 154 6.01 -3.35 25.32
N GLN A 155 5.96 -3.90 24.10
CA GLN A 155 4.83 -4.73 23.65
C GLN A 155 4.93 -6.18 24.14
N PRO A 156 3.78 -6.85 24.33
CA PRO A 156 3.77 -8.28 24.55
C PRO A 156 4.49 -9.04 23.42
N LEU A 157 5.23 -10.10 23.77
CA LEU A 157 6.02 -10.92 22.85
C LEU A 157 7.17 -10.18 22.14
N ALA A 158 7.57 -8.98 22.60
CA ALA A 158 8.67 -8.20 22.01
C ALA A 158 9.97 -9.02 21.91
N GLU A 159 10.33 -9.74 22.96
CA GLU A 159 11.52 -10.59 22.97
C GLU A 159 11.43 -11.71 21.93
N LEU A 160 10.27 -12.35 21.78
CA LEU A 160 10.05 -13.37 20.75
C LEU A 160 10.16 -12.75 19.35
N ALA A 161 9.61 -11.56 19.13
CA ALA A 161 9.70 -10.85 17.87
C ALA A 161 11.14 -10.50 17.50
N HIS A 162 11.94 -10.02 18.46
CA HIS A 162 13.36 -9.74 18.26
C HIS A 162 14.16 -10.99 17.93
N GLN A 163 13.96 -12.10 18.66
CA GLN A 163 14.63 -13.39 18.40
C GLN A 163 14.23 -13.94 17.03
N TYR A 164 12.96 -13.87 16.68
CA TYR A 164 12.43 -14.30 15.38
C TYR A 164 13.06 -13.50 14.23
N LEU A 165 13.03 -12.16 14.30
CA LEU A 165 13.65 -11.30 13.32
C LEU A 165 15.15 -11.57 13.17
N SER A 166 15.87 -11.69 14.29
CA SER A 166 17.31 -12.01 14.30
C SER A 166 17.60 -13.34 13.59
N ALA A 167 16.80 -14.38 13.86
CA ALA A 167 16.95 -15.67 13.19
C ALA A 167 16.73 -15.57 11.68
N LEU A 168 15.72 -14.81 11.22
CA LEU A 168 15.47 -14.58 9.80
C LEU A 168 16.62 -13.83 9.14
N LEU A 169 17.10 -12.74 9.75
CA LEU A 169 18.21 -11.94 9.23
C LEU A 169 19.53 -12.71 9.17
N CYS A 170 19.69 -13.74 10.00
CA CYS A 170 20.82 -14.67 9.96
C CYS A 170 20.59 -15.87 9.01
N TYR A 171 19.59 -15.86 8.14
CA TYR A 171 19.23 -16.96 7.23
C TYR A 171 18.92 -18.29 7.96
N ASN A 172 18.51 -18.23 9.23
CA ASN A 172 18.23 -19.39 10.04
C ASN A 172 16.71 -19.62 10.24
N ARG A 173 16.03 -19.98 9.15
CA ARG A 173 14.58 -20.26 9.17
C ARG A 173 14.21 -21.42 10.12
N HIS A 174 15.15 -22.36 10.37
CA HIS A 174 14.90 -23.46 11.29
C HIS A 174 14.75 -22.97 12.73
N SER A 175 15.67 -22.10 13.18
CA SER A 175 15.55 -21.47 14.51
C SER A 175 14.29 -20.59 14.59
N ALA A 176 14.00 -19.80 13.55
CA ALA A 176 12.78 -18.98 13.49
C ALA A 176 11.52 -19.84 13.63
N SER A 177 11.43 -20.95 12.89
CA SER A 177 10.32 -21.92 12.98
C SER A 177 10.21 -22.51 14.39
N THR A 178 11.33 -22.96 14.95
CA THR A 178 11.36 -23.56 16.30
C THR A 178 10.87 -22.60 17.38
N LEU A 179 11.24 -21.31 17.29
CA LEU A 179 10.78 -20.26 18.21
C LEU A 179 9.25 -20.15 18.18
N ILE A 180 8.66 -20.08 16.99
CA ILE A 180 7.20 -19.93 16.81
C ILE A 180 6.45 -21.19 17.27
N LEU A 181 6.90 -22.38 16.87
CA LEU A 181 6.23 -23.63 17.27
C LEU A 181 6.27 -23.83 18.79
N ARG A 182 7.39 -23.54 19.44
CA ARG A 182 7.47 -23.55 20.91
C ARG A 182 6.55 -22.53 21.57
N ALA A 183 6.38 -21.34 20.98
CA ALA A 183 5.44 -20.37 21.52
C ALA A 183 4.00 -20.91 21.48
N VAL A 184 3.60 -21.58 20.38
CA VAL A 184 2.29 -22.24 20.28
C VAL A 184 2.15 -23.39 21.28
N GLU A 185 3.18 -24.25 21.45
CA GLU A 185 3.21 -25.30 22.46
C GLU A 185 3.06 -24.74 23.89
N ASN A 186 3.61 -23.54 24.13
CA ASN A 186 3.46 -22.80 25.38
C ASN A 186 2.16 -21.96 25.45
N GLN A 187 1.15 -22.30 24.63
CA GLN A 187 -0.19 -21.71 24.65
C GLN A 187 -0.26 -20.23 24.23
N VAL A 188 0.76 -19.70 23.56
CA VAL A 188 0.64 -18.40 22.89
C VAL A 188 -0.31 -18.57 21.70
N SER A 189 -1.34 -17.74 21.61
CA SER A 189 -2.33 -17.85 20.55
C SER A 189 -1.74 -17.47 19.17
N ILE A 190 -2.22 -18.12 18.10
CA ILE A 190 -1.81 -17.80 16.73
C ILE A 190 -2.10 -16.34 16.41
N LYS A 191 -3.23 -15.81 16.88
CA LYS A 191 -3.59 -14.40 16.71
C LYS A 191 -2.53 -13.47 17.30
N GLU A 192 -2.04 -13.76 18.49
CA GLU A 192 -0.97 -12.96 19.12
C GLU A 192 0.35 -13.10 18.35
N ILE A 193 0.71 -14.31 17.89
CA ILE A 193 1.91 -14.51 17.05
C ILE A 193 1.80 -13.69 15.76
N TYR A 194 0.66 -13.73 15.10
CA TYR A 194 0.45 -12.98 13.85
C TYR A 194 0.54 -11.46 14.07
N CYS A 195 -0.22 -10.94 15.03
CA CYS A 195 -0.31 -9.50 15.22
C CYS A 195 0.89 -8.89 15.96
N ARG A 196 1.61 -9.68 16.81
CA ARG A 196 2.69 -9.15 17.65
C ARG A 196 4.08 -9.63 17.28
N VAL A 197 4.19 -10.64 16.42
CA VAL A 197 5.48 -11.15 15.95
C VAL A 197 5.58 -10.98 14.43
N PHE A 198 4.71 -11.61 13.65
CA PHE A 198 4.86 -11.59 12.19
C PHE A 198 4.63 -10.22 11.57
N GLU A 199 3.50 -9.57 11.89
CA GLU A 199 3.19 -8.25 11.30
C GLU A 199 4.28 -7.22 11.60
N PRO A 200 4.68 -6.94 12.87
CA PRO A 200 5.71 -5.96 13.13
C PRO A 200 7.08 -6.36 12.59
N CYS A 201 7.43 -7.66 12.54
CA CYS A 201 8.67 -8.10 11.91
C CYS A 201 8.70 -7.86 10.40
N GLN A 202 7.57 -8.07 9.69
CA GLN A 202 7.50 -7.79 8.26
C GLN A 202 7.64 -6.28 7.97
N TYR A 203 6.99 -5.42 8.77
CA TYR A 203 7.19 -3.97 8.67
C TYR A 203 8.64 -3.57 8.96
N GLU A 204 9.26 -4.18 9.98
CA GLU A 204 10.66 -3.90 10.34
C GLU A 204 11.63 -4.34 9.25
N ILE A 205 11.41 -5.49 8.61
CA ILE A 205 12.21 -5.96 7.47
C ILE A 205 12.10 -4.95 6.30
N GLY A 206 10.91 -4.47 6.01
CA GLY A 206 10.68 -3.43 5.01
C GLY A 206 11.41 -2.12 5.33
N ARG A 207 11.38 -1.69 6.60
CA ARG A 207 12.12 -0.51 7.08
C ARG A 207 13.64 -0.71 6.95
N LEU A 208 14.16 -1.86 7.34
CA LEU A 208 15.58 -2.18 7.22
C LEU A 208 16.04 -2.22 5.75
N TRP A 209 15.20 -2.71 4.84
CA TRP A 209 15.46 -2.65 3.41
C TRP A 209 15.47 -1.18 2.90
N GLN A 210 14.52 -0.37 3.31
CA GLN A 210 14.47 1.06 2.97
C GLN A 210 15.74 1.77 3.44
N LEU A 211 16.22 1.45 4.64
CA LEU A 211 17.47 1.98 5.23
C LEU A 211 18.75 1.35 4.64
N ASN A 212 18.64 0.51 3.61
CA ASN A 212 19.78 -0.18 2.99
C ASN A 212 20.60 -1.07 3.97
N VAL A 213 19.97 -1.52 5.06
CA VAL A 213 20.57 -2.44 6.04
C VAL A 213 20.45 -3.88 5.57
N VAL A 214 19.31 -4.23 4.95
CA VAL A 214 19.09 -5.54 4.32
C VAL A 214 18.92 -5.41 2.81
N SER A 215 19.36 -6.41 2.07
CA SER A 215 19.18 -6.47 0.61
C SER A 215 17.77 -6.95 0.25
N VAL A 216 17.33 -6.70 -1.01
CA VAL A 216 16.09 -7.26 -1.57
C VAL A 216 16.06 -8.79 -1.44
N ALA A 217 17.19 -9.46 -1.71
CA ALA A 217 17.27 -10.92 -1.60
C ALA A 217 17.07 -11.42 -0.16
N GLN A 218 17.55 -10.67 0.82
CA GLN A 218 17.38 -10.99 2.24
C GLN A 218 15.94 -10.73 2.70
N GLU A 219 15.32 -9.65 2.23
CA GLU A 219 13.89 -9.36 2.44
C GLU A 219 13.02 -10.50 1.89
N HIS A 220 13.25 -10.91 0.64
CA HIS A 220 12.52 -12.04 0.02
C HIS A 220 12.72 -13.36 0.79
N TYR A 221 13.92 -13.62 1.28
CA TYR A 221 14.17 -14.79 2.14
C TYR A 221 13.32 -14.74 3.42
N CYS A 222 13.24 -13.57 4.08
CA CYS A 222 12.46 -13.38 5.29
C CYS A 222 10.97 -13.60 5.03
N THR A 223 10.44 -13.03 3.95
CA THR A 223 9.05 -13.19 3.50
C THR A 223 8.72 -14.66 3.22
N ALA A 224 9.52 -15.35 2.40
CA ALA A 224 9.32 -16.76 2.08
C ALA A 224 9.44 -17.69 3.32
N SER A 225 10.36 -17.36 4.24
CA SER A 225 10.51 -18.10 5.49
C SER A 225 9.29 -17.92 6.39
N THR A 226 8.73 -16.71 6.48
CA THR A 226 7.52 -16.44 7.25
C THR A 226 6.33 -17.21 6.69
N GLN A 227 6.12 -17.21 5.37
CA GLN A 227 5.06 -17.98 4.71
C GLN A 227 5.18 -19.49 4.96
N LEU A 228 6.40 -20.03 4.95
CA LEU A 228 6.64 -21.43 5.29
C LEU A 228 6.25 -21.74 6.76
N ILE A 229 6.60 -20.83 7.69
CA ILE A 229 6.29 -21.01 9.11
C ILE A 229 4.78 -20.89 9.34
N MET A 230 4.09 -19.96 8.67
CA MET A 230 2.62 -19.87 8.69
C MET A 230 1.97 -21.19 8.23
N SER A 231 2.53 -21.83 7.20
CA SER A 231 2.02 -23.14 6.74
C SER A 231 2.18 -24.25 7.79
N GLN A 232 3.17 -24.17 8.66
CA GLN A 232 3.36 -25.13 9.76
C GLN A 232 2.33 -24.93 10.90
N LEU A 233 1.65 -23.78 10.94
CA LEU A 233 0.62 -23.48 11.94
C LEU A 233 -0.77 -24.03 11.55
N TYR A 234 -0.97 -24.49 10.35
CA TYR A 234 -2.27 -25.01 9.87
C TYR A 234 -2.89 -26.10 10.76
N PRO A 235 -2.15 -27.09 11.34
CA PRO A 235 -2.74 -28.05 12.26
C PRO A 235 -3.37 -27.43 13.51
N TYR A 236 -2.97 -26.22 13.87
CA TYR A 236 -3.53 -25.49 15.01
C TYR A 236 -4.66 -24.55 14.62
N ILE A 237 -4.76 -24.19 13.33
CA ILE A 237 -5.80 -23.31 12.76
C ILE A 237 -7.05 -24.11 12.43
N PHE A 238 -6.92 -25.25 11.73
CA PHE A 238 -8.06 -26.07 11.31
C PHE A 238 -8.56 -26.96 12.44
N ARG A 239 -9.71 -26.62 13.02
CA ARG A 239 -10.41 -27.42 14.01
C ARG A 239 -11.68 -28.02 13.41
N ALA A 240 -12.01 -29.29 13.73
CA ALA A 240 -13.13 -30.01 13.19
C ALA A 240 -14.52 -29.49 13.65
N ASP A 241 -14.59 -28.79 14.78
CA ASP A 241 -15.85 -28.46 15.49
C ASP A 241 -16.32 -27.00 15.27
N ARG A 242 -16.09 -26.45 14.05
CA ARG A 242 -16.48 -25.06 13.76
C ARG A 242 -17.93 -24.94 13.31
N ILE A 243 -18.59 -23.89 13.76
CA ILE A 243 -19.85 -23.44 13.23
C ILE A 243 -19.54 -22.66 11.95
N PHE A 244 -20.04 -23.12 10.80
CA PHE A 244 -19.92 -22.43 9.53
C PHE A 244 -20.68 -21.08 9.56
N ARG A 245 -19.99 -19.98 9.23
CA ARG A 245 -20.55 -18.62 9.24
C ARG A 245 -20.79 -18.06 7.85
N GLY A 246 -20.06 -18.52 6.84
CA GLY A 246 -20.15 -18.04 5.48
C GLY A 246 -18.84 -18.22 4.74
N THR A 247 -18.76 -17.68 3.51
CA THR A 247 -17.58 -17.78 2.65
C THR A 247 -16.98 -16.40 2.39
N ILE A 248 -15.67 -16.30 2.59
CA ILE A 248 -14.86 -15.10 2.33
C ILE A 248 -13.81 -15.44 1.28
N VAL A 249 -13.76 -14.62 0.21
CA VAL A 249 -12.64 -14.63 -0.75
C VAL A 249 -11.69 -13.52 -0.39
N ALA A 250 -10.38 -13.79 -0.33
CA ALA A 250 -9.35 -12.79 -0.12
C ALA A 250 -8.31 -12.82 -1.23
N ALA A 251 -7.98 -11.63 -1.77
CA ALA A 251 -7.04 -11.47 -2.87
C ALA A 251 -6.21 -10.19 -2.73
N CYS A 252 -4.97 -10.26 -3.19
CA CYS A 252 -4.21 -9.06 -3.51
C CYS A 252 -4.42 -8.74 -4.99
N VAL A 253 -4.73 -7.49 -5.31
CA VAL A 253 -5.05 -7.06 -6.67
C VAL A 253 -3.90 -7.29 -7.66
N SER A 254 -4.18 -7.19 -8.94
CA SER A 254 -3.17 -7.33 -10.00
C SER A 254 -1.96 -6.41 -9.75
N GLY A 255 -0.76 -6.98 -9.80
CA GLY A 255 0.50 -6.32 -9.50
C GLY A 255 0.89 -6.26 -8.02
N GLU A 256 -0.02 -6.50 -7.08
CA GLU A 256 0.28 -6.47 -5.64
C GLU A 256 0.91 -7.78 -5.17
N LEU A 257 2.12 -7.67 -4.60
CA LEU A 257 2.90 -8.82 -4.13
C LEU A 257 2.96 -8.94 -2.60
N HIS A 258 2.48 -7.94 -1.86
CA HIS A 258 2.46 -7.93 -0.39
C HIS A 258 1.26 -8.75 0.12
N GLU A 259 1.41 -10.06 0.14
CA GLU A 259 0.30 -10.98 0.39
C GLU A 259 0.19 -11.51 1.83
N ILE A 260 1.23 -11.37 2.66
CA ILE A 260 1.25 -11.94 4.02
C ILE A 260 0.06 -11.43 4.85
N GLY A 261 -0.27 -10.14 4.78
CA GLY A 261 -1.38 -9.56 5.52
C GLY A 261 -2.74 -10.17 5.14
N ALA A 262 -2.99 -10.39 3.84
CA ALA A 262 -4.21 -11.03 3.36
C ALA A 262 -4.28 -12.51 3.78
N ARG A 263 -3.14 -13.22 3.76
CA ARG A 263 -3.04 -14.59 4.26
C ARG A 263 -3.32 -14.68 5.76
N MET A 264 -2.71 -13.78 6.56
CA MET A 264 -2.97 -13.70 8.00
C MET A 264 -4.45 -13.49 8.30
N LEU A 265 -5.11 -12.60 7.54
CA LEU A 265 -6.54 -12.36 7.67
C LEU A 265 -7.35 -13.65 7.43
N CYS A 266 -7.07 -14.37 6.35
CA CYS A 266 -7.74 -15.64 6.04
C CYS A 266 -7.56 -16.67 7.15
N ASP A 267 -6.33 -16.90 7.60
CA ASP A 267 -6.01 -17.85 8.66
C ASP A 267 -6.76 -17.52 9.96
N LEU A 268 -6.86 -16.23 10.31
CA LEU A 268 -7.57 -15.79 11.51
C LEU A 268 -9.09 -15.91 11.37
N LEU A 269 -9.66 -15.58 10.21
CA LEU A 269 -11.09 -15.75 9.94
C LEU A 269 -11.48 -17.24 9.90
N GLU A 270 -10.58 -18.09 9.39
CA GLU A 270 -10.75 -19.54 9.45
C GLU A 270 -10.86 -20.04 10.89
N MET A 271 -10.11 -19.45 11.83
CA MET A 271 -10.21 -19.74 13.27
C MET A 271 -11.56 -19.33 13.86
N GLU A 272 -12.23 -18.32 13.30
CA GLU A 272 -13.54 -17.82 13.72
C GLU A 272 -14.72 -18.54 13.02
N GLY A 273 -14.45 -19.56 12.18
CA GLY A 273 -15.48 -20.39 11.55
C GLY A 273 -15.88 -19.97 10.14
N TRP A 274 -15.19 -19.02 9.53
CA TRP A 274 -15.39 -18.68 8.12
C TRP A 274 -14.73 -19.70 7.19
N ASN A 275 -15.37 -20.01 6.05
CA ASN A 275 -14.73 -20.70 4.95
C ASN A 275 -13.95 -19.68 4.15
N THR A 276 -12.63 -19.71 4.21
CA THR A 276 -11.78 -18.72 3.54
C THR A 276 -11.17 -19.26 2.26
N ILE A 277 -11.30 -18.51 1.18
CA ILE A 277 -10.70 -18.81 -0.12
C ILE A 277 -9.61 -17.76 -0.36
N TYR A 278 -8.38 -18.10 -0.01
CA TYR A 278 -7.22 -17.25 -0.21
C TYR A 278 -6.64 -17.42 -1.60
N LEU A 279 -6.68 -16.38 -2.43
CA LEU A 279 -6.20 -16.39 -3.81
C LEU A 279 -4.73 -15.97 -3.96
N GLY A 280 -4.14 -15.35 -2.93
CA GLY A 280 -2.75 -14.93 -2.94
C GLY A 280 -2.49 -13.58 -3.62
N ALA A 281 -1.27 -13.43 -4.11
CA ALA A 281 -0.75 -12.22 -4.73
C ALA A 281 -1.09 -12.11 -6.21
N ASN A 282 -1.15 -10.86 -6.72
CA ASN A 282 -1.22 -10.55 -8.15
C ASN A 282 -2.37 -11.27 -8.88
N VAL A 283 -3.58 -11.20 -8.32
CA VAL A 283 -4.75 -11.91 -8.87
C VAL A 283 -5.45 -11.04 -9.91
N PRO A 284 -5.67 -11.55 -11.13
CA PRO A 284 -6.43 -10.83 -12.16
C PRO A 284 -7.90 -10.62 -11.75
N THR A 285 -8.48 -9.47 -12.09
CA THR A 285 -9.86 -9.09 -11.78
C THR A 285 -10.87 -10.16 -12.19
N ALA A 286 -10.75 -10.72 -13.39
CA ALA A 286 -11.66 -11.76 -13.90
C ALA A 286 -11.62 -13.01 -13.01
N GLY A 287 -10.44 -13.44 -12.56
CA GLY A 287 -10.29 -14.59 -11.68
C GLY A 287 -10.94 -14.39 -10.31
N ILE A 288 -10.88 -13.19 -9.75
CA ILE A 288 -11.57 -12.85 -8.50
C ILE A 288 -13.08 -12.97 -8.70
N VAL A 289 -13.62 -12.39 -9.77
CA VAL A 289 -15.07 -12.43 -10.08
C VAL A 289 -15.57 -13.85 -10.28
N ASP A 290 -14.81 -14.68 -11.01
CA ASP A 290 -15.18 -16.07 -11.24
C ASP A 290 -15.25 -16.87 -9.94
N VAL A 291 -14.25 -16.74 -9.06
CA VAL A 291 -14.24 -17.44 -7.76
C VAL A 291 -15.38 -17.00 -6.86
N LEU A 292 -15.68 -15.67 -6.82
CA LEU A 292 -16.81 -15.16 -6.05
C LEU A 292 -18.14 -15.76 -6.47
N ARG A 293 -18.38 -15.81 -7.78
CA ARG A 293 -19.61 -16.36 -8.37
C ARG A 293 -19.74 -17.85 -8.11
N ASP A 294 -18.67 -18.62 -8.38
CA ASP A 294 -18.69 -20.08 -8.30
C ASP A 294 -18.84 -20.57 -6.85
N ASN A 295 -18.44 -19.77 -5.87
CA ASN A 295 -18.53 -20.11 -4.44
C ASN A 295 -19.63 -19.35 -3.68
N HIS A 296 -20.44 -18.53 -4.35
CA HIS A 296 -21.48 -17.71 -3.73
C HIS A 296 -20.98 -16.95 -2.49
N SER A 297 -19.84 -16.28 -2.64
CA SER A 297 -19.11 -15.72 -1.51
C SER A 297 -19.79 -14.47 -0.92
N ASP A 298 -19.88 -14.42 0.41
CA ASP A 298 -20.56 -13.36 1.17
C ASP A 298 -19.71 -12.07 1.20
N ILE A 299 -18.39 -12.24 1.33
CA ILE A 299 -17.45 -11.14 1.48
C ILE A 299 -16.27 -11.33 0.53
N LEU A 300 -15.84 -10.22 -0.09
CA LEU A 300 -14.55 -10.09 -0.75
C LEU A 300 -13.63 -9.20 0.07
N ALA A 301 -12.48 -9.72 0.51
CA ALA A 301 -11.41 -8.95 1.12
C ALA A 301 -10.33 -8.63 0.08
N VAL A 302 -10.12 -7.35 -0.23
CA VAL A 302 -9.15 -6.88 -1.23
C VAL A 302 -8.00 -6.17 -0.54
N SER A 303 -6.76 -6.59 -0.83
CA SER A 303 -5.55 -5.99 -0.26
C SER A 303 -4.75 -5.22 -1.31
N ALA A 304 -4.35 -3.99 -0.95
CA ALA A 304 -3.40 -3.17 -1.70
C ALA A 304 -2.48 -2.40 -0.74
N SER A 305 -1.19 -2.71 -0.77
CA SER A 305 -0.17 -2.02 0.05
C SER A 305 0.42 -0.82 -0.67
N MET A 306 0.64 -0.93 -1.98
CA MET A 306 1.19 0.16 -2.78
C MET A 306 0.07 1.04 -3.33
N THR A 307 0.19 2.36 -3.15
CA THR A 307 -0.86 3.31 -3.56
C THR A 307 -1.12 3.29 -5.06
N PHE A 308 -0.13 2.96 -5.89
CA PHE A 308 -0.29 2.81 -7.32
C PHE A 308 -1.10 1.56 -7.76
N HIS A 309 -1.55 0.73 -6.82
CA HIS A 309 -2.49 -0.37 -7.07
C HIS A 309 -3.97 0.04 -6.84
N ILE A 310 -4.24 1.25 -6.41
CA ILE A 310 -5.62 1.75 -6.20
C ILE A 310 -6.49 1.65 -7.46
N PRO A 311 -6.00 1.92 -8.69
CA PRO A 311 -6.79 1.68 -9.90
C PRO A 311 -7.22 0.22 -10.06
N ALA A 312 -6.35 -0.74 -9.75
CA ALA A 312 -6.70 -2.15 -9.80
C ALA A 312 -7.76 -2.52 -8.73
N VAL A 313 -7.73 -1.88 -7.54
CA VAL A 313 -8.80 -2.02 -6.55
C VAL A 313 -10.13 -1.51 -7.10
N ARG A 314 -10.17 -0.33 -7.73
CA ARG A 314 -11.38 0.23 -8.34
C ARG A 314 -11.92 -0.70 -9.45
N GLU A 315 -11.05 -1.25 -10.28
CA GLU A 315 -11.41 -2.20 -11.33
C GLU A 315 -12.07 -3.45 -10.76
N VAL A 316 -11.47 -4.05 -9.73
CA VAL A 316 -12.04 -5.22 -9.04
C VAL A 316 -13.40 -4.88 -8.45
N ILE A 317 -13.53 -3.77 -7.73
CA ILE A 317 -14.80 -3.37 -7.10
C ILE A 317 -15.88 -3.16 -8.17
N ALA A 318 -15.58 -2.44 -9.25
CA ALA A 318 -16.53 -2.20 -10.33
C ALA A 318 -17.01 -3.51 -10.98
N ALA A 319 -16.09 -4.43 -11.24
CA ALA A 319 -16.41 -5.74 -11.82
C ALA A 319 -17.28 -6.60 -10.88
N VAL A 320 -16.97 -6.60 -9.57
CA VAL A 320 -17.73 -7.35 -8.56
C VAL A 320 -19.14 -6.76 -8.37
N ARG A 321 -19.29 -5.43 -8.35
CA ARG A 321 -20.60 -4.79 -8.27
C ARG A 321 -21.52 -5.16 -9.43
N LEU A 322 -20.94 -5.41 -10.63
CA LEU A 322 -21.71 -5.86 -11.80
C LEU A 322 -22.06 -7.35 -11.75
N ALA A 323 -21.12 -8.19 -11.31
CA ALA A 323 -21.26 -9.64 -11.38
C ALA A 323 -21.88 -10.27 -10.14
N SER A 324 -21.62 -9.71 -8.95
CA SER A 324 -22.02 -10.21 -7.63
C SER A 324 -22.41 -9.05 -6.70
N PRO A 325 -23.50 -8.33 -6.99
CA PRO A 325 -23.85 -7.08 -6.29
C PRO A 325 -24.19 -7.29 -4.80
N ALA A 326 -24.49 -8.52 -4.38
CA ALA A 326 -24.77 -8.86 -2.98
C ALA A 326 -23.48 -9.07 -2.16
N THR A 327 -22.33 -9.31 -2.79
CA THR A 327 -21.06 -9.53 -2.10
C THR A 327 -20.60 -8.23 -1.44
N ARG A 328 -20.35 -8.27 -0.13
CA ARG A 328 -19.78 -7.15 0.63
C ARG A 328 -18.30 -7.03 0.35
N ILE A 329 -17.79 -5.83 0.17
CA ILE A 329 -16.39 -5.58 -0.18
C ILE A 329 -15.67 -4.89 0.97
N LEU A 330 -14.67 -5.58 1.52
CA LEU A 330 -13.75 -5.09 2.52
C LEU A 330 -12.40 -4.77 1.85
N VAL A 331 -11.88 -3.57 2.04
CA VAL A 331 -10.55 -3.22 1.58
C VAL A 331 -9.59 -3.06 2.74
N GLY A 332 -8.32 -3.40 2.49
CA GLY A 332 -7.24 -3.28 3.46
C GLY A 332 -5.87 -3.12 2.78
N GLY A 333 -4.84 -3.16 3.59
CA GLY A 333 -3.45 -2.93 3.18
C GLY A 333 -2.98 -1.52 3.46
N TYR A 334 -1.67 -1.29 3.24
CA TYR A 334 -1.00 -0.09 3.73
C TYR A 334 -1.48 1.19 3.04
N ALA A 335 -1.91 1.14 1.76
CA ALA A 335 -2.45 2.29 1.05
C ALA A 335 -3.66 2.93 1.78
N PHE A 336 -4.53 2.10 2.36
CA PHE A 336 -5.70 2.55 3.11
C PHE A 336 -5.36 3.03 4.53
N LYS A 337 -4.21 2.63 5.10
CA LYS A 337 -3.69 3.21 6.35
C LYS A 337 -3.21 4.65 6.16
N ILE A 338 -2.60 4.97 5.00
CA ILE A 338 -2.14 6.33 4.66
C ILE A 338 -3.32 7.26 4.43
N ALA A 339 -4.36 6.80 3.74
CA ALA A 339 -5.55 7.56 3.39
C ALA A 339 -6.83 6.81 3.81
N PRO A 340 -7.24 6.91 5.09
CA PRO A 340 -8.38 6.16 5.62
C PRO A 340 -9.74 6.47 4.97
N SER A 341 -9.88 7.63 4.30
CA SER A 341 -11.10 8.01 3.56
C SER A 341 -11.22 7.28 2.22
N LEU A 342 -10.12 6.79 1.67
CA LEU A 342 -9.99 6.24 0.32
C LEU A 342 -10.94 5.06 0.03
N TRP A 343 -11.31 4.26 1.05
CA TRP A 343 -12.22 3.14 0.85
C TRP A 343 -13.59 3.54 0.29
N ARG A 344 -14.08 4.74 0.66
CA ARG A 344 -15.34 5.30 0.11
C ARG A 344 -15.17 5.67 -1.37
N ASP A 345 -14.04 6.26 -1.70
CA ASP A 345 -13.77 6.73 -3.07
C ASP A 345 -13.56 5.56 -4.05
N VAL A 346 -13.07 4.42 -3.57
CA VAL A 346 -12.98 3.20 -4.40
C VAL A 346 -14.30 2.43 -4.47
N GLY A 347 -15.32 2.77 -3.66
CA GLY A 347 -16.63 2.12 -3.66
C GLY A 347 -16.71 0.84 -2.83
N ALA A 348 -15.81 0.67 -1.85
CA ALA A 348 -15.87 -0.44 -0.90
C ALA A 348 -16.97 -0.21 0.15
N ASP A 349 -17.43 -1.30 0.79
CA ASP A 349 -18.40 -1.22 1.88
C ASP A 349 -17.70 -0.98 3.22
N TYR A 350 -16.50 -1.52 3.39
CA TYR A 350 -15.76 -1.50 4.64
C TYR A 350 -14.25 -1.32 4.40
N TRP A 351 -13.60 -0.83 5.44
CA TRP A 351 -12.15 -0.72 5.55
C TRP A 351 -11.68 -1.12 6.94
N THR A 352 -10.52 -1.76 7.01
CA THR A 352 -9.87 -2.11 8.27
C THR A 352 -8.37 -1.83 8.23
N LYS A 353 -7.84 -1.39 9.37
CA LYS A 353 -6.42 -1.03 9.51
C LYS A 353 -5.50 -2.25 9.61
N ASP A 354 -6.00 -3.37 10.16
CA ASP A 354 -5.26 -4.61 10.37
C ASP A 354 -6.20 -5.82 10.44
N ALA A 355 -5.65 -7.02 10.52
CA ALA A 355 -6.41 -8.25 10.55
C ALA A 355 -7.27 -8.39 11.83
N SER A 356 -6.82 -7.85 12.97
CA SER A 356 -7.60 -7.90 14.22
C SER A 356 -8.84 -7.02 14.14
N ASP A 357 -8.71 -5.85 13.55
CA ASP A 357 -9.81 -4.91 13.30
C ASP A 357 -10.82 -5.52 12.31
N ALA A 358 -10.33 -6.23 11.28
CA ALA A 358 -11.17 -6.92 10.31
C ALA A 358 -12.04 -8.02 10.95
N ILE A 359 -11.48 -8.83 11.84
CA ILE A 359 -12.26 -9.83 12.59
C ILE A 359 -13.39 -9.16 13.38
N SER A 360 -13.04 -8.12 14.13
CA SER A 360 -14.03 -7.41 14.97
C SER A 360 -15.14 -6.78 14.15
N LEU A 361 -14.82 -6.25 12.97
CA LEU A 361 -15.80 -5.69 12.04
C LEU A 361 -16.70 -6.79 11.47
N ILE A 362 -16.12 -7.89 10.98
CA ILE A 362 -16.86 -8.99 10.35
C ILE A 362 -17.77 -9.68 11.36
N ASP A 363 -17.35 -9.83 12.62
CA ASP A 363 -18.17 -10.36 13.70
C ASP A 363 -19.42 -9.51 13.95
N GLY A 364 -19.31 -8.18 13.84
CA GLY A 364 -20.43 -7.26 13.95
C GLY A 364 -21.36 -7.18 12.73
N LEU A 365 -21.05 -7.86 11.63
CA LEU A 365 -21.91 -7.89 10.44
C LEU A 365 -22.96 -9.01 10.47
N ASP A 366 -22.82 -9.97 11.38
CA ASP A 366 -23.74 -11.10 11.55
C ASP A 366 -24.91 -10.78 12.52
N ASP A 367 -24.80 -9.69 13.28
CA ASP A 367 -25.84 -9.14 14.17
C ASP A 367 -26.79 -8.20 13.40
#